data_9ec6e40d316e898fd96e8a5966dda7f0
#
_entry.id   9ec6e40d316e898fd96e8a5966dda7f0
#
_cell.length_a   1.000
_cell.length_b   1.000
_cell.length_c   1.000
_cell.angle_alpha   90.00
_cell.angle_beta   90.00
_cell.angle_gamma   90.00
#
_symmetry.space_group_name_H-M   'P 1'
#
loop_
_entity.id
_entity.type
_entity.pdbx_description
1 polymer ?
#
loop_
_entity_poly.entity_id
_entity_poly.type
_entity_poly.pdbx_seq_one_letter_code
_entity_poly.pdbx_strand_id
1 'polypeptide(L)'
;MKHVLYGLVLLLATVALGQQPGQPPATAPPQGTPPTFPEDRAPRQPMPPDQEAPPQKLSTPEVQQQIQQGLNSEPALRNSKVRVHVDENSVILTGTVSTEEQHDLALRIAQSYAGDRKIVDKINLTQQT
;
A
#
# COMPACT_ATOMS: atom_id res chain seq x y z
N MET A 1 3.29 -6.14 43.08
CA MET A 1 3.89 -4.78 42.96
C MET A 1 5.30 -4.94 42.44
N LYS A 2 5.49 -4.80 41.14
CA LYS A 2 6.82 -4.84 40.51
C LYS A 2 6.91 -3.62 39.59
N HIS A 3 7.59 -2.60 40.11
CA HIS A 3 7.89 -1.38 39.38
C HIS A 3 9.04 -1.67 38.41
N VAL A 4 8.80 -1.60 37.12
CA VAL A 4 9.86 -1.61 36.12
C VAL A 4 10.24 -0.17 35.84
N LEU A 5 11.43 0.21 36.32
CA LEU A 5 12.07 1.49 36.02
C LEU A 5 12.51 1.46 34.55
N TYR A 6 11.90 2.30 33.75
CA TYR A 6 12.42 2.60 32.42
C TYR A 6 13.52 3.67 32.53
N GLY A 7 14.75 3.24 32.30
CA GLY A 7 15.91 4.12 32.19
C GLY A 7 15.84 4.96 30.94
N LEU A 8 15.75 6.26 31.13
CA LEU A 8 15.85 7.30 30.08
C LEU A 8 17.31 7.38 29.60
N VAL A 9 17.61 6.84 28.43
CA VAL A 9 18.90 7.06 27.76
C VAL A 9 18.78 8.32 26.90
N LEU A 10 19.36 9.41 27.39
CA LEU A 10 19.46 10.68 26.69
C LEU A 10 20.69 10.61 25.76
N LEU A 11 20.48 10.44 24.47
CA LEU A 11 21.55 10.44 23.48
C LEU A 11 21.72 11.86 22.92
N LEU A 12 22.72 12.55 23.42
CA LEU A 12 23.17 13.84 22.92
C LEU A 12 23.88 13.65 21.58
N ALA A 13 23.24 14.00 20.49
CA ALA A 13 23.88 14.12 19.19
C ALA A 13 24.54 15.50 19.06
N THR A 14 25.86 15.55 19.16
CA THR A 14 26.66 16.73 18.82
C THR A 14 26.73 16.90 17.32
N VAL A 15 26.09 17.94 16.81
CA VAL A 15 26.20 18.37 15.40
C VAL A 15 27.53 19.12 15.28
N ALA A 16 28.52 18.51 14.63
CA ALA A 16 29.74 19.19 14.23
C ALA A 16 29.44 20.02 12.97
N LEU A 17 29.40 21.34 13.11
CA LEU A 17 29.47 22.27 11.98
C LEU A 17 30.85 22.18 11.34
N GLY A 18 30.95 21.47 10.23
CA GLY A 18 32.11 21.51 9.36
C GLY A 18 32.12 22.85 8.60
N GLN A 19 32.99 23.77 9.01
CA GLN A 19 33.31 24.94 8.22
C GLN A 19 34.12 24.51 7.00
N GLN A 20 33.60 24.79 5.81
CA GLN A 20 34.31 24.63 4.56
C GLN A 20 35.31 25.80 4.44
N PRO A 21 36.63 25.54 4.33
CA PRO A 21 37.58 26.59 3.99
C PRO A 21 37.45 26.95 2.51
N GLY A 22 37.35 28.25 2.29
CA GLY A 22 37.50 29.06 1.10
C GLY A 22 37.60 28.38 -0.26
N GLN A 23 36.59 28.67 -1.10
CA GLN A 23 36.71 28.48 -2.53
C GLN A 23 37.76 29.45 -3.09
N PRO A 24 38.72 28.98 -3.92
CA PRO A 24 39.54 29.87 -4.72
C PRO A 24 38.69 30.61 -5.76
N PRO A 25 39.06 31.86 -6.12
CA PRO A 25 38.30 32.61 -7.12
C PRO A 25 38.34 31.89 -8.43
N ALA A 26 37.14 31.63 -8.99
CA ALA A 26 36.98 31.04 -10.28
C ALA A 26 37.54 31.98 -11.36
N THR A 27 38.66 31.60 -11.95
CA THR A 27 39.14 32.17 -13.21
C THR A 27 38.14 31.75 -14.26
N ALA A 28 37.48 32.70 -14.90
CA ALA A 28 36.54 32.45 -15.95
C ALA A 28 37.23 31.65 -17.09
N PRO A 29 36.70 30.55 -17.55
CA PRO A 29 37.20 29.86 -18.71
C PRO A 29 36.92 30.70 -19.94
N PRO A 30 37.81 30.70 -20.96
CA PRO A 30 37.60 31.42 -22.22
C PRO A 30 36.30 30.88 -22.87
N GLN A 31 35.51 31.79 -23.40
CA GLN A 31 34.30 31.48 -24.15
C GLN A 31 34.64 30.59 -25.35
N GLY A 32 34.55 29.30 -25.16
CA GLY A 32 34.49 28.35 -26.24
C GLY A 32 33.08 28.41 -26.85
N THR A 33 33.00 28.57 -28.15
CA THR A 33 31.79 28.46 -28.93
C THR A 33 30.96 27.26 -28.47
N PRO A 34 29.66 27.42 -28.25
CA PRO A 34 28.83 26.30 -27.86
C PRO A 34 28.88 25.23 -28.96
N PRO A 35 29.07 23.96 -28.63
CA PRO A 35 28.94 22.90 -29.60
C PRO A 35 27.50 22.96 -30.15
N THR A 36 27.39 23.17 -31.43
CA THR A 36 26.14 23.05 -32.19
C THR A 36 25.77 21.56 -32.09
N PHE A 37 24.90 21.23 -31.13
CA PHE A 37 24.24 19.95 -31.18
C PHE A 37 23.35 19.93 -32.41
N PRO A 38 23.45 18.93 -33.29
CA PRO A 38 22.43 18.77 -34.31
C PRO A 38 21.10 18.59 -33.62
N GLU A 39 20.24 19.56 -33.84
CA GLU A 39 18.83 19.51 -33.48
C GLU A 39 18.15 18.46 -34.35
N ASP A 40 18.46 17.20 -34.12
CA ASP A 40 17.60 16.13 -34.57
C ASP A 40 16.54 15.90 -33.44
N ARG A 41 15.77 16.98 -33.23
CA ARG A 41 14.47 16.85 -32.58
C ARG A 41 13.58 16.18 -33.61
N ALA A 42 13.56 14.86 -33.56
CA ALA A 42 12.39 14.15 -34.03
C ALA A 42 11.15 14.85 -33.45
N PRO A 43 10.16 15.21 -34.27
CA PRO A 43 8.97 15.88 -33.78
C PRO A 43 8.41 15.01 -32.65
N ARG A 44 8.43 15.54 -31.41
CA ARG A 44 7.71 14.94 -30.32
C ARG A 44 6.27 14.88 -30.78
N GLN A 45 5.83 13.70 -31.13
CA GLN A 45 4.43 13.46 -31.32
C GLN A 45 3.76 13.95 -30.03
N PRO A 46 2.76 14.82 -30.11
CA PRO A 46 2.00 15.17 -28.93
C PRO A 46 1.49 13.85 -28.36
N MET A 47 1.93 13.54 -27.15
CA MET A 47 1.33 12.46 -26.39
C MET A 47 -0.17 12.74 -26.38
N PRO A 48 -1.00 11.81 -26.79
CA PRO A 48 -2.45 12.01 -26.69
C PRO A 48 -2.75 12.35 -25.22
N PRO A 49 -3.57 13.39 -24.97
CA PRO A 49 -3.93 13.76 -23.63
C PRO A 49 -4.59 12.55 -23.01
N ASP A 50 -3.97 12.09 -21.90
CA ASP A 50 -4.59 11.23 -20.91
C ASP A 50 -5.58 10.19 -21.49
N GLN A 51 -5.02 9.11 -22.02
CA GLN A 51 -5.73 7.87 -21.87
C GLN A 51 -5.69 7.58 -20.38
N GLU A 52 -6.66 8.14 -19.64
CA GLU A 52 -7.10 7.56 -18.39
C GLU A 52 -7.24 6.08 -18.68
N ALA A 53 -6.27 5.31 -18.19
CA ALA A 53 -6.38 3.87 -18.26
C ALA A 53 -7.75 3.54 -17.66
N PRO A 54 -8.62 2.83 -18.37
CA PRO A 54 -9.94 2.50 -17.83
C PRO A 54 -9.70 1.91 -16.45
N PRO A 55 -10.53 2.23 -15.43
CA PRO A 55 -10.34 1.76 -14.08
C PRO A 55 -10.10 0.25 -14.17
N GLN A 56 -8.87 -0.15 -13.93
CA GLN A 56 -8.47 -1.55 -14.07
C GLN A 56 -9.26 -2.30 -13.00
N LYS A 57 -10.31 -2.98 -13.43
CA LYS A 57 -11.00 -3.92 -12.55
C LYS A 57 -9.95 -4.91 -12.09
N LEU A 58 -9.68 -4.90 -10.80
CA LEU A 58 -8.75 -5.84 -10.19
C LEU A 58 -9.11 -7.25 -10.66
N SER A 59 -8.12 -7.99 -11.10
CA SER A 59 -8.33 -9.37 -11.53
C SER A 59 -8.83 -10.22 -10.36
N THR A 60 -9.55 -11.28 -10.67
CA THR A 60 -10.08 -12.20 -9.64
C THR A 60 -9.02 -12.66 -8.62
N PRO A 61 -7.80 -13.08 -9.03
CA PRO A 61 -6.77 -13.47 -8.07
C PRO A 61 -6.26 -12.31 -7.21
N GLU A 62 -6.18 -11.09 -7.75
CA GLU A 62 -5.75 -9.92 -6.98
C GLU A 62 -6.76 -9.57 -5.91
N VAL A 63 -8.04 -9.55 -6.23
CA VAL A 63 -9.11 -9.30 -5.26
C VAL A 63 -9.09 -10.36 -4.16
N GLN A 64 -8.98 -11.63 -4.54
CA GLN A 64 -8.88 -12.72 -3.56
C GLN A 64 -7.70 -12.54 -2.62
N GLN A 65 -6.53 -12.20 -3.15
CA GLN A 65 -5.33 -11.99 -2.36
C GLN A 65 -5.48 -10.80 -1.40
N GLN A 66 -6.02 -9.68 -1.86
CA GLN A 66 -6.24 -8.49 -1.04
C GLN A 66 -7.23 -8.74 0.10
N ILE A 67 -8.35 -9.40 -0.18
CA ILE A 67 -9.31 -9.77 0.85
C ILE A 67 -8.67 -10.74 1.87
N GLN A 68 -7.94 -11.75 1.39
CA GLN A 68 -7.27 -12.71 2.26
C GLN A 68 -6.22 -12.05 3.15
N GLN A 69 -5.45 -11.10 2.61
CA GLN A 69 -4.50 -10.31 3.40
C GLN A 69 -5.22 -9.45 4.44
N GLY A 70 -6.30 -8.77 4.06
CA GLY A 70 -7.13 -7.98 4.97
C GLY A 70 -7.65 -8.83 6.14
N LEU A 71 -8.21 -10.00 5.85
CA LEU A 71 -8.69 -10.94 6.87
C LEU A 71 -7.58 -11.42 7.80
N ASN A 72 -6.39 -11.71 7.26
CA ASN A 72 -5.24 -12.17 8.05
C ASN A 72 -4.59 -11.06 8.88
N SER A 73 -4.71 -9.82 8.44
CA SER A 73 -4.14 -8.65 9.13
C SER A 73 -4.97 -8.21 10.33
N GLU A 74 -6.23 -8.65 10.40
CA GLU A 74 -7.13 -8.29 11.49
C GLU A 74 -6.90 -9.13 12.74
N PRO A 75 -6.47 -8.51 13.85
CA PRO A 75 -6.24 -9.25 15.09
C PRO A 75 -7.52 -9.87 15.66
N ALA A 76 -8.67 -9.25 15.42
CA ALA A 76 -9.97 -9.76 15.85
C ALA A 76 -10.35 -11.08 15.14
N LEU A 77 -9.84 -11.31 13.95
CA LEU A 77 -10.13 -12.51 13.15
C LEU A 77 -9.11 -13.65 13.32
N ARG A 78 -8.08 -13.48 14.14
CA ARG A 78 -7.02 -14.49 14.33
C ARG A 78 -7.54 -15.84 14.82
N ASN A 79 -8.61 -15.85 15.61
CA ASN A 79 -9.23 -17.04 16.14
C ASN A 79 -10.38 -17.56 15.26
N SER A 80 -10.67 -16.88 14.17
CA SER A 80 -11.69 -17.28 13.21
C SER A 80 -11.08 -18.05 12.04
N LYS A 81 -11.89 -18.88 11.40
CA LYS A 81 -11.48 -19.66 10.22
C LYS A 81 -12.25 -19.16 8.99
N VAL A 82 -11.97 -17.93 8.57
CA VAL A 82 -12.62 -17.33 7.41
C VAL A 82 -11.76 -17.56 6.17
N ARG A 83 -12.38 -17.99 5.09
CA ARG A 83 -11.79 -18.14 3.76
C ARG A 83 -12.59 -17.35 2.74
N VAL A 84 -11.91 -16.83 1.76
CA VAL A 84 -12.51 -16.14 0.63
C VAL A 84 -12.25 -16.91 -0.66
N HIS A 85 -13.26 -17.00 -1.48
CA HIS A 85 -13.17 -17.44 -2.86
C HIS A 85 -13.77 -16.36 -3.75
N VAL A 86 -13.06 -15.96 -4.78
CA VAL A 86 -13.49 -14.88 -5.67
C VAL A 86 -13.70 -15.44 -7.07
N ASP A 87 -14.87 -15.19 -7.60
CA ASP A 87 -15.22 -15.44 -8.99
C ASP A 87 -15.29 -14.11 -9.77
N GLU A 88 -15.53 -14.17 -11.07
CA GLU A 88 -15.63 -12.99 -11.91
C GLU A 88 -16.73 -12.02 -11.46
N ASN A 89 -17.83 -12.52 -10.94
CA ASN A 89 -19.01 -11.75 -10.56
C ASN A 89 -19.36 -11.84 -9.07
N SER A 90 -18.66 -12.64 -8.29
CA SER A 90 -18.99 -12.86 -6.88
C SER A 90 -17.78 -13.07 -5.99
N VAL A 91 -17.93 -12.68 -4.74
CA VAL A 91 -17.01 -12.94 -3.65
C VAL A 91 -17.74 -13.82 -2.63
N ILE A 92 -17.26 -15.03 -2.43
CA ILE A 92 -17.85 -16.00 -1.53
C ILE A 92 -17.02 -16.09 -0.26
N LEU A 93 -17.62 -15.76 0.87
CA LEU A 93 -17.04 -15.91 2.18
C LEU A 93 -17.52 -17.20 2.82
N THR A 94 -16.59 -18.02 3.30
CA THR A 94 -16.89 -19.28 3.98
C THR A 94 -16.11 -19.41 5.26
N GLY A 95 -16.60 -20.17 6.20
CA GLY A 95 -15.88 -20.51 7.40
C GLY A 95 -16.68 -20.34 8.66
N THR A 96 -15.97 -20.12 9.78
CA THR A 96 -16.59 -19.99 11.10
C THR A 96 -15.98 -18.84 11.88
N VAL A 97 -16.84 -18.10 12.56
CA VAL A 97 -16.49 -17.02 13.47
C VAL A 97 -17.14 -17.27 14.85
N SER A 98 -16.55 -16.70 15.87
CA SER A 98 -17.04 -16.88 17.26
C SER A 98 -18.03 -15.79 17.69
N THR A 99 -17.99 -14.64 17.06
CA THR A 99 -18.84 -13.49 17.40
C THR A 99 -19.42 -12.85 16.15
N GLU A 100 -20.56 -12.17 16.32
CA GLU A 100 -21.19 -11.39 15.26
C GLU A 100 -20.30 -10.24 14.78
N GLU A 101 -19.55 -9.62 15.69
CA GLU A 101 -18.60 -8.57 15.35
C GLU A 101 -17.51 -9.05 14.39
N GLN A 102 -17.02 -10.28 14.57
CA GLN A 102 -16.07 -10.91 13.65
C GLN A 102 -16.70 -11.17 12.27
N HIS A 103 -17.96 -11.57 12.26
CA HIS A 103 -18.73 -11.77 11.03
C HIS A 103 -18.87 -10.47 10.25
N ASP A 104 -19.34 -9.39 10.89
CA ASP A 104 -19.50 -8.07 10.28
C ASP A 104 -18.17 -7.51 9.79
N LEU A 105 -17.10 -7.70 10.56
CA LEU A 105 -15.78 -7.26 10.18
C LEU A 105 -15.28 -7.97 8.91
N ALA A 106 -15.47 -9.28 8.82
CA ALA A 106 -15.10 -10.05 7.64
C ALA A 106 -15.88 -9.60 6.40
N LEU A 107 -17.18 -9.35 6.53
CA LEU A 107 -18.00 -8.81 5.45
C LEU A 107 -17.53 -7.42 5.01
N ARG A 108 -17.22 -6.54 5.95
CA ARG A 108 -16.74 -5.18 5.65
C ARG A 108 -15.42 -5.21 4.88
N ILE A 109 -14.48 -6.07 5.29
CA ILE A 109 -13.22 -6.26 4.57
C ILE A 109 -13.48 -6.75 3.15
N ALA A 110 -14.32 -7.75 2.98
CA ALA A 110 -14.66 -8.25 1.66
C ALA A 110 -15.32 -7.18 0.77
N GLN A 111 -16.24 -6.39 1.32
CA GLN A 111 -16.90 -5.29 0.60
C GLN A 111 -15.92 -4.23 0.11
N SER A 112 -14.88 -3.93 0.91
CA SER A 112 -13.88 -2.93 0.54
C SER A 112 -13.09 -3.28 -0.72
N TYR A 113 -12.96 -4.55 -1.03
CA TYR A 113 -12.18 -5.04 -2.18
C TYR A 113 -13.02 -5.71 -3.26
N ALA A 114 -14.29 -6.01 -2.98
CA ALA A 114 -15.17 -6.71 -3.92
C ALA A 114 -15.45 -5.90 -5.21
N GLY A 115 -15.43 -4.56 -5.12
CA GLY A 115 -15.85 -3.69 -6.23
C GLY A 115 -17.31 -3.94 -6.60
N ASP A 116 -17.55 -4.22 -7.87
CA ASP A 116 -18.89 -4.48 -8.41
C ASP A 116 -19.40 -5.93 -8.21
N ARG A 117 -18.59 -6.79 -7.56
CA ARG A 117 -18.91 -8.19 -7.36
C ARG A 117 -19.94 -8.39 -6.25
N LYS A 118 -20.82 -9.33 -6.44
CA LYS A 118 -21.82 -9.71 -5.44
C LYS A 118 -21.13 -10.47 -4.28
N ILE A 119 -21.40 -10.07 -3.05
CA ILE A 119 -20.93 -10.81 -1.88
C ILE A 119 -21.92 -11.91 -1.53
N VAL A 120 -21.40 -13.13 -1.41
CA VAL A 120 -22.13 -14.31 -0.95
C VAL A 120 -21.56 -14.73 0.39
N ASP A 121 -22.34 -14.53 1.42
CA ASP A 121 -21.97 -14.89 2.79
C ASP A 121 -22.39 -16.33 3.09
N LYS A 122 -21.41 -17.13 3.49
CA LYS A 122 -21.57 -18.52 3.97
C LYS A 122 -20.75 -18.74 5.26
N ILE A 123 -20.59 -17.69 6.04
CA ILE A 123 -19.92 -17.78 7.33
C ILE A 123 -20.88 -18.31 8.38
N ASN A 124 -20.43 -19.27 9.16
CA ASN A 124 -21.21 -19.80 10.27
C ASN A 124 -20.75 -19.19 11.59
N LEU A 125 -21.69 -18.75 12.38
CA LEU A 125 -21.44 -18.28 13.74
C LEU A 125 -21.42 -19.47 14.68
N THR A 126 -20.27 -19.77 15.27
CA THR A 126 -20.18 -20.76 16.35
C THR A 126 -20.46 -20.05 17.66
N GLN A 127 -21.70 -20.11 18.11
CA GLN A 127 -22.03 -19.66 19.46
C GLN A 127 -21.35 -20.60 20.43
N GLN A 128 -20.35 -20.08 21.15
CA GLN A 128 -19.87 -20.78 22.35
C GLN A 128 -20.93 -20.61 23.43
N THR A 129 -21.65 -21.65 23.66
CA THR A 129 -22.54 -21.80 24.82
C THR A 129 -21.73 -21.98 26.07
#